data_93b0837d8b359cbc2a63c46fdae9c6c3
#
_entry.id   93b0837d8b359cbc2a63c46fdae9c6c3
#
_cell.length_a   1.000
_cell.length_b   1.000
_cell.length_c   1.000
_cell.angle_alpha   90.00
_cell.angle_beta   90.00
_cell.angle_gamma   90.00
#
_symmetry.space_group_name_H-M   'P 1'
#
loop_
_entity.id
_entity.type
_entity.pdbx_description
1 polymer ?
#
loop_
_entity_poly.entity_id
_entity_poly.type
_entity_poly.pdbx_seq_one_letter_code
_entity_poly.pdbx_strand_id
1 'polypeptide(L)'
;MEKRIGIIMHGVTGRMGMNQHLIRSILEIRKQGGVALKDGTRLMPDPLLVGRNAAKVEELARKHGVARWTTDLNAALKGPDEIFFDAASTQLRPKLLKRAIAAGKHIYCEKPVSTTLAEAVDMYRAAKRARVKHGVVQDKLWLPGLLKLRKLREEGFFGRMLAVRGEFGYWVFEGDRVPAQRPSWNYRKQDGGGIILDMLCHWRYVLDHLFGEVKAVSCLGATHIPHRWDENGRKYKATADDAAYATFQLAGGVIAHFNSSWDVRVRRDDLLTIQVDGTEGSAVAGLRRCFTQSYGETPKPVWNPDIPQPIDFFEGWKEVADEDYDNAFKAQWELFLKHIAGEGSFRWNLLEGAKGVQLAELGLKSWKQRKWLDVPKLKA
;
A
#
# COMPACT_ATOMS: atom_id res chain seq x y z
N MET A 1 8.42 17.41 -27.42
CA MET A 1 9.68 16.63 -27.46
C MET A 1 9.50 15.36 -26.64
N GLU A 2 10.06 14.22 -27.06
CA GLU A 2 10.07 12.99 -26.24
C GLU A 2 11.42 12.87 -25.51
N LYS A 3 11.36 12.57 -24.21
CA LYS A 3 12.53 12.28 -23.39
C LYS A 3 12.40 10.87 -22.82
N ARG A 4 13.30 9.98 -23.21
CA ARG A 4 13.39 8.62 -22.65
C ARG A 4 13.91 8.67 -21.23
N ILE A 5 13.34 7.83 -20.36
CA ILE A 5 13.79 7.62 -18.98
C ILE A 5 13.97 6.12 -18.71
N GLY A 6 15.20 5.68 -18.45
CA GLY A 6 15.54 4.29 -18.24
C GLY A 6 15.19 3.79 -16.84
N ILE A 7 14.51 2.63 -16.76
CA ILE A 7 14.06 2.03 -15.51
C ILE A 7 14.56 0.59 -15.40
N ILE A 8 15.44 0.31 -14.47
CA ILE A 8 15.85 -1.04 -14.08
C ILE A 8 14.70 -1.62 -13.24
N MET A 9 13.95 -2.56 -13.79
CA MET A 9 12.80 -3.19 -13.13
C MET A 9 13.18 -4.55 -12.54
N HIS A 10 13.47 -4.58 -11.24
CA HIS A 10 13.84 -5.79 -10.51
C HIS A 10 12.64 -6.44 -9.82
N GLY A 11 12.57 -7.77 -9.79
CA GLY A 11 11.47 -8.53 -9.19
C GLY A 11 10.20 -8.62 -10.07
N VAL A 12 10.30 -8.29 -11.36
CA VAL A 12 9.17 -8.26 -12.31
C VAL A 12 8.64 -9.64 -12.70
N THR A 13 9.32 -10.72 -12.38
CA THR A 13 8.79 -12.09 -12.55
C THR A 13 7.82 -12.50 -11.44
N GLY A 14 7.74 -11.69 -10.37
CA GLY A 14 6.75 -11.84 -9.30
C GLY A 14 5.43 -11.15 -9.65
N ARG A 15 4.31 -11.62 -9.05
CA ARG A 15 2.95 -11.16 -9.34
C ARG A 15 2.77 -9.64 -9.27
N MET A 16 3.30 -8.98 -8.23
CA MET A 16 3.18 -7.52 -8.08
C MET A 16 4.02 -6.78 -9.12
N GLY A 17 5.30 -7.13 -9.25
CA GLY A 17 6.20 -6.53 -10.21
C GLY A 17 5.70 -6.66 -11.65
N MET A 18 5.21 -7.85 -12.03
CA MET A 18 4.66 -8.09 -13.36
C MET A 18 3.34 -7.36 -13.58
N ASN A 19 2.31 -7.69 -12.78
CA ASN A 19 0.95 -7.26 -13.09
C ASN A 19 0.73 -5.77 -12.79
N GLN A 20 1.18 -5.28 -11.62
CA GLN A 20 0.88 -3.92 -11.22
C GLN A 20 1.87 -2.91 -11.80
N HIS A 21 3.18 -3.21 -11.71
CA HIS A 21 4.19 -2.23 -12.09
C HIS A 21 4.57 -2.30 -13.57
N LEU A 22 4.83 -3.48 -14.12
CA LEU A 22 5.17 -3.58 -15.54
C LEU A 22 3.93 -3.37 -16.41
N ILE A 23 2.95 -4.29 -16.33
CA ILE A 23 1.83 -4.34 -17.28
C ILE A 23 0.89 -3.15 -17.08
N ARG A 24 0.31 -3.00 -15.87
CA ARG A 24 -0.75 -2.01 -15.59
C ARG A 24 -0.24 -0.59 -15.33
N SER A 25 1.09 -0.40 -15.27
CA SER A 25 1.68 0.93 -15.08
C SER A 25 2.62 1.29 -16.21
N ILE A 26 3.83 0.77 -16.25
CA ILE A 26 4.87 1.21 -17.20
C ILE A 26 4.44 1.00 -18.66
N LEU A 27 3.87 -0.16 -19.00
CA LEU A 27 3.41 -0.41 -20.38
C LEU A 27 2.18 0.42 -20.75
N GLU A 28 1.26 0.65 -19.83
CA GLU A 28 0.12 1.55 -20.07
C GLU A 28 0.56 3.02 -20.21
N ILE A 29 1.54 3.47 -19.42
CA ILE A 29 2.15 4.80 -19.62
C ILE A 29 2.80 4.91 -21.00
N ARG A 30 3.49 3.88 -21.46
CA ARG A 30 4.06 3.85 -22.82
C ARG A 30 2.97 3.90 -23.89
N LYS A 31 1.92 3.11 -23.74
CA LYS A 31 0.79 3.03 -24.67
C LYS A 31 0.04 4.36 -24.81
N GLN A 32 -0.11 5.13 -23.73
CA GLN A 32 -0.72 6.47 -23.77
C GLN A 32 0.22 7.55 -24.36
N GLY A 33 1.44 7.20 -24.77
CA GLY A 33 2.43 8.15 -25.31
C GLY A 33 3.25 8.87 -24.24
N GLY A 34 3.47 8.24 -23.08
CA GLY A 34 4.31 8.78 -22.00
C GLY A 34 3.58 9.74 -21.05
N VAL A 35 4.33 10.29 -20.10
CA VAL A 35 3.85 11.26 -19.12
C VAL A 35 4.11 12.68 -19.60
N ALA A 36 3.08 13.49 -19.74
CA ALA A 36 3.20 14.88 -20.16
C ALA A 36 3.75 15.77 -19.03
N LEU A 37 4.75 16.58 -19.32
CA LEU A 37 5.28 17.66 -18.49
C LEU A 37 4.68 19.02 -18.89
N LYS A 38 4.80 20.00 -18.01
CA LYS A 38 4.28 21.36 -18.22
C LYS A 38 4.92 22.08 -19.39
N ASP A 39 6.17 21.78 -19.72
CA ASP A 39 6.91 22.34 -20.85
C ASP A 39 6.56 21.69 -22.21
N GLY A 40 5.60 20.77 -22.23
CA GLY A 40 5.21 20.01 -23.40
C GLY A 40 6.08 18.77 -23.68
N THR A 41 7.13 18.54 -22.91
CA THR A 41 7.94 17.31 -23.00
C THR A 41 7.12 16.10 -22.58
N ARG A 42 7.30 14.96 -23.25
CA ARG A 42 6.74 13.68 -22.87
C ARG A 42 7.84 12.74 -22.35
N LEU A 43 7.71 12.30 -21.12
CA LEU A 43 8.60 11.31 -20.53
C LEU A 43 8.16 9.90 -20.95
N MET A 44 9.00 9.23 -21.71
CA MET A 44 8.77 7.87 -22.16
C MET A 44 9.56 6.88 -21.30
N PRO A 45 8.90 6.12 -20.40
CA PRO A 45 9.60 5.13 -19.59
C PRO A 45 10.14 3.99 -20.46
N ASP A 46 11.39 3.61 -20.24
CA ASP A 46 12.04 2.53 -20.96
C ASP A 46 12.52 1.43 -20.00
N PRO A 47 11.74 0.36 -19.83
CA PRO A 47 12.04 -0.68 -18.87
C PRO A 47 13.18 -1.58 -19.32
N LEU A 48 14.13 -1.86 -18.41
CA LEU A 48 15.07 -2.96 -18.45
C LEU A 48 14.63 -4.01 -17.44
N LEU A 49 14.12 -5.16 -17.90
CA LEU A 49 13.66 -6.21 -17.02
C LEU A 49 14.83 -6.98 -16.41
N VAL A 50 14.85 -7.10 -15.07
CA VAL A 50 15.93 -7.80 -14.36
C VAL A 50 15.38 -8.92 -13.50
N GLY A 51 15.88 -10.13 -13.68
CA GLY A 51 15.50 -11.29 -12.88
C GLY A 51 16.57 -12.38 -12.88
N ARG A 52 16.48 -13.32 -11.94
CA ARG A 52 17.47 -14.39 -11.74
C ARG A 52 17.38 -15.54 -12.75
N ASN A 53 16.19 -15.76 -13.30
CA ASN A 53 15.92 -16.85 -14.24
C ASN A 53 15.80 -16.28 -15.65
N ALA A 54 16.78 -16.56 -16.51
CA ALA A 54 16.86 -16.04 -17.87
C ALA A 54 15.60 -16.37 -18.67
N ALA A 55 15.19 -17.65 -18.71
CA ALA A 55 14.03 -18.07 -19.48
C ALA A 55 12.74 -17.34 -19.09
N LYS A 56 12.51 -17.16 -17.78
CA LYS A 56 11.31 -16.44 -17.30
C LYS A 56 11.34 -14.95 -17.64
N VAL A 57 12.50 -14.31 -17.57
CA VAL A 57 12.62 -12.87 -17.87
C VAL A 57 12.52 -12.63 -19.37
N GLU A 58 13.17 -13.47 -20.17
CA GLU A 58 13.10 -13.43 -21.64
C GLU A 58 11.67 -13.66 -22.15
N GLU A 59 11.00 -14.69 -21.63
CA GLU A 59 9.59 -14.95 -21.97
C GLU A 59 8.70 -13.77 -21.63
N LEU A 60 8.87 -13.18 -20.44
CA LEU A 60 8.13 -11.98 -20.02
C LEU A 60 8.40 -10.82 -20.97
N ALA A 61 9.65 -10.56 -21.31
CA ALA A 61 10.06 -9.52 -22.24
C ALA A 61 9.42 -9.71 -23.62
N ARG A 62 9.55 -10.91 -24.19
CA ARG A 62 8.96 -11.27 -25.49
C ARG A 62 7.44 -11.14 -25.48
N LYS A 63 6.77 -11.67 -24.46
CA LYS A 63 5.30 -11.65 -24.33
C LYS A 63 4.73 -10.24 -24.31
N HIS A 64 5.44 -9.31 -23.72
CA HIS A 64 4.98 -7.92 -23.53
C HIS A 64 5.72 -6.89 -24.40
N GLY A 65 6.50 -7.32 -25.39
CA GLY A 65 7.17 -6.43 -26.32
C GLY A 65 8.23 -5.52 -25.67
N VAL A 66 8.87 -5.97 -24.58
CA VAL A 66 9.97 -5.26 -23.93
C VAL A 66 11.30 -5.70 -24.53
N ALA A 67 12.00 -4.79 -25.20
CA ALA A 67 13.22 -5.12 -25.92
C ALA A 67 14.42 -5.42 -25.00
N ARG A 68 14.40 -4.97 -23.74
CA ARG A 68 15.56 -4.97 -22.84
C ARG A 68 15.32 -5.87 -21.63
N TRP A 69 16.18 -6.85 -21.47
CA TRP A 69 16.19 -7.71 -20.28
C TRP A 69 17.61 -8.23 -19.97
N THR A 70 17.84 -8.60 -18.72
CA THR A 70 19.11 -9.18 -18.29
C THR A 70 18.96 -9.99 -16.98
N THR A 71 19.91 -10.89 -16.74
CA THR A 71 20.09 -11.53 -15.43
C THR A 71 21.24 -10.90 -14.63
N ASP A 72 22.02 -10.01 -15.24
CA ASP A 72 23.14 -9.32 -14.60
C ASP A 72 22.71 -7.98 -14.01
N LEU A 73 22.36 -8.00 -12.73
CA LEU A 73 22.04 -6.77 -12.00
C LEU A 73 23.24 -5.82 -11.86
N ASN A 74 24.50 -6.35 -11.84
CA ASN A 74 25.67 -5.47 -11.70
C ASN A 74 25.89 -4.67 -12.99
N ALA A 75 25.75 -5.31 -14.15
CA ALA A 75 25.80 -4.61 -15.43
C ALA A 75 24.67 -3.60 -15.56
N ALA A 76 23.43 -3.96 -15.18
CA ALA A 76 22.30 -3.04 -15.18
C ALA A 76 22.55 -1.80 -14.31
N LEU A 77 23.07 -1.96 -13.10
CA LEU A 77 23.36 -0.83 -12.20
C LEU A 77 24.49 0.08 -12.71
N LYS A 78 25.43 -0.43 -13.49
CA LYS A 78 26.50 0.36 -14.15
C LYS A 78 26.00 1.06 -15.42
N GLY A 79 24.88 0.63 -15.96
CA GLY A 79 24.31 1.15 -17.20
C GLY A 79 23.73 2.58 -17.04
N PRO A 80 23.23 3.17 -18.13
CA PRO A 80 22.74 4.55 -18.16
C PRO A 80 21.36 4.75 -17.56
N ASP A 81 20.65 3.67 -17.21
CA ASP A 81 19.28 3.78 -16.66
C ASP A 81 19.26 4.57 -15.35
N GLU A 82 18.28 5.44 -15.19
CA GLU A 82 18.25 6.45 -14.12
C GLU A 82 17.55 5.94 -12.85
N ILE A 83 16.55 5.07 -13.00
CA ILE A 83 15.69 4.59 -11.91
C ILE A 83 15.93 3.12 -11.64
N PHE A 84 16.05 2.76 -10.38
CA PHE A 84 15.98 1.37 -9.91
C PHE A 84 14.65 1.14 -9.20
N PHE A 85 13.84 0.25 -9.77
CA PHE A 85 12.59 -0.20 -9.16
C PHE A 85 12.77 -1.61 -8.57
N ASP A 86 12.29 -1.83 -7.33
CA ASP A 86 12.31 -3.13 -6.68
C ASP A 86 10.94 -3.62 -6.21
N ALA A 87 10.55 -4.79 -6.71
CA ALA A 87 9.39 -5.56 -6.24
C ALA A 87 9.77 -6.98 -5.80
N ALA A 88 11.04 -7.21 -5.43
CA ALA A 88 11.50 -8.48 -4.85
C ALA A 88 11.00 -8.65 -3.40
N SER A 89 11.43 -9.76 -2.75
CA SER A 89 11.07 -10.01 -1.36
C SER A 89 11.61 -8.92 -0.42
N THR A 90 10.83 -8.60 0.60
CA THR A 90 11.16 -7.55 1.58
C THR A 90 12.52 -7.75 2.24
N GLN A 91 12.91 -8.99 2.52
CA GLN A 91 14.21 -9.31 3.13
C GLN A 91 15.43 -8.94 2.27
N LEU A 92 15.31 -9.07 0.94
CA LEU A 92 16.41 -8.75 0.02
C LEU A 92 16.49 -7.26 -0.29
N ARG A 93 15.38 -6.53 -0.14
CA ARG A 93 15.22 -5.15 -0.56
C ARG A 93 16.27 -4.20 0.02
N PRO A 94 16.58 -4.20 1.34
CA PRO A 94 17.58 -3.28 1.89
C PRO A 94 18.95 -3.39 1.22
N LYS A 95 19.41 -4.61 0.95
CA LYS A 95 20.69 -4.86 0.26
C LYS A 95 20.65 -4.36 -1.19
N LEU A 96 19.56 -4.61 -1.89
CA LEU A 96 19.38 -4.22 -3.29
C LEU A 96 19.32 -2.69 -3.43
N LEU A 97 18.51 -2.03 -2.60
CA LEU A 97 18.38 -0.57 -2.63
C LEU A 97 19.69 0.13 -2.27
N LYS A 98 20.44 -0.33 -1.27
CA LYS A 98 21.76 0.23 -0.93
C LYS A 98 22.74 0.15 -2.11
N ARG A 99 22.74 -0.97 -2.85
CA ARG A 99 23.57 -1.12 -4.06
C ARG A 99 23.16 -0.15 -5.16
N ALA A 100 21.85 0.01 -5.40
CA ALA A 100 21.34 0.95 -6.39
C ALA A 100 21.62 2.41 -6.00
N ILE A 101 21.46 2.77 -4.72
CA ILE A 101 21.82 4.09 -4.20
C ILE A 101 23.31 4.38 -4.39
N ALA A 102 24.18 3.41 -4.08
CA ALA A 102 25.64 3.54 -4.27
C ALA A 102 26.02 3.71 -5.74
N ALA A 103 25.21 3.16 -6.66
CA ALA A 103 25.34 3.34 -8.11
C ALA A 103 24.69 4.64 -8.64
N GLY A 104 24.23 5.54 -7.74
CA GLY A 104 23.63 6.83 -8.11
C GLY A 104 22.21 6.73 -8.70
N LYS A 105 21.54 5.57 -8.59
CA LYS A 105 20.19 5.39 -9.14
C LYS A 105 19.14 6.03 -8.24
N HIS A 106 18.15 6.65 -8.85
CA HIS A 106 16.91 7.03 -8.18
C HIS A 106 16.13 5.78 -7.80
N ILE A 107 15.45 5.80 -6.65
CA ILE A 107 14.83 4.60 -6.07
C ILE A 107 13.32 4.70 -6.10
N TYR A 108 12.66 3.66 -6.59
CA TYR A 108 11.25 3.42 -6.37
C TYR A 108 11.04 1.95 -5.96
N CYS A 109 10.31 1.69 -4.90
CA CYS A 109 10.20 0.31 -4.42
C CYS A 109 8.84 -0.02 -3.81
N GLU A 110 8.54 -1.31 -3.80
CA GLU A 110 7.39 -1.86 -3.08
C GLU A 110 7.52 -1.70 -1.56
N LYS A 111 6.36 -1.65 -0.92
CA LYS A 111 6.25 -1.76 0.54
C LYS A 111 6.22 -3.26 0.98
N PRO A 112 6.56 -3.57 2.23
CA PRO A 112 7.36 -2.78 3.17
C PRO A 112 8.77 -2.54 2.65
N VAL A 113 9.35 -1.38 2.99
CA VAL A 113 10.71 -1.05 2.50
C VAL A 113 11.79 -1.96 3.09
N SER A 114 11.54 -2.53 4.27
CA SER A 114 12.37 -3.51 4.97
C SER A 114 11.55 -4.27 5.99
N THR A 115 12.17 -5.25 6.65
CA THR A 115 11.57 -5.98 7.76
C THR A 115 11.80 -5.32 9.12
N THR A 116 12.73 -4.34 9.21
CA THR A 116 13.05 -3.61 10.45
C THR A 116 13.09 -2.10 10.24
N LEU A 117 12.68 -1.34 11.27
CA LEU A 117 12.73 0.12 11.24
C LEU A 117 14.17 0.63 11.08
N ALA A 118 15.14 -0.01 11.72
CA ALA A 118 16.55 0.39 11.64
C ALA A 118 17.06 0.37 10.19
N GLU A 119 16.80 -0.71 9.45
CA GLU A 119 17.15 -0.81 8.02
C GLU A 119 16.42 0.21 7.16
N ALA A 120 15.11 0.45 7.42
CA ALA A 120 14.32 1.43 6.70
C ALA A 120 14.89 2.85 6.83
N VAL A 121 15.23 3.26 8.06
CA VAL A 121 15.84 4.57 8.34
C VAL A 121 17.23 4.69 7.74
N ASP A 122 18.03 3.62 7.78
CA ASP A 122 19.37 3.60 7.21
C ASP A 122 19.33 3.75 5.66
N MET A 123 18.39 3.12 4.99
CA MET A 123 18.17 3.30 3.54
C MET A 123 17.78 4.74 3.19
N TYR A 124 16.86 5.33 3.96
CA TYR A 124 16.49 6.73 3.78
C TYR A 124 17.71 7.66 3.93
N ARG A 125 18.50 7.48 4.99
CA ARG A 125 19.73 8.26 5.23
C ARG A 125 20.75 8.07 4.11
N ALA A 126 20.91 6.84 3.61
CA ALA A 126 21.80 6.56 2.49
C ALA A 126 21.34 7.28 1.21
N ALA A 127 20.06 7.23 0.86
CA ALA A 127 19.51 7.93 -0.29
C ALA A 127 19.66 9.46 -0.18
N LYS A 128 19.43 10.01 1.02
CA LYS A 128 19.63 11.44 1.30
C LYS A 128 21.08 11.87 1.12
N ARG A 129 22.04 11.10 1.67
CA ARG A 129 23.50 11.38 1.49
C ARG A 129 23.93 11.32 0.03
N ALA A 130 23.41 10.35 -0.71
CA ALA A 130 23.70 10.19 -2.14
C ALA A 130 22.94 11.20 -3.04
N ARG A 131 22.04 12.02 -2.46
CA ARG A 131 21.21 12.98 -3.19
C ARG A 131 20.38 12.36 -4.31
N VAL A 132 20.02 11.08 -4.19
CA VAL A 132 19.15 10.42 -5.13
C VAL A 132 17.68 10.65 -4.75
N LYS A 133 16.81 10.84 -5.74
CA LYS A 133 15.38 10.89 -5.53
C LYS A 133 14.87 9.50 -5.18
N HIS A 134 13.88 9.44 -4.29
CA HIS A 134 13.40 8.14 -3.82
C HIS A 134 11.92 8.17 -3.47
N GLY A 135 11.25 7.05 -3.70
CA GLY A 135 9.83 6.84 -3.45
C GLY A 135 9.52 5.42 -3.01
N VAL A 136 8.38 5.27 -2.37
CA VAL A 136 7.80 3.99 -1.97
C VAL A 136 6.35 3.89 -2.43
N VAL A 137 5.94 2.70 -2.81
CA VAL A 137 4.56 2.41 -3.21
C VAL A 137 3.60 2.60 -2.03
N GLN A 138 2.59 3.44 -2.22
CA GLN A 138 1.48 3.67 -1.27
C GLN A 138 0.15 3.67 -2.04
N ASP A 139 -0.08 2.60 -2.78
CA ASP A 139 -1.15 2.43 -3.77
C ASP A 139 -2.55 2.75 -3.26
N LYS A 140 -2.85 2.42 -1.99
CA LYS A 140 -4.20 2.62 -1.45
C LYS A 140 -4.66 4.08 -1.44
N LEU A 141 -3.75 5.04 -1.41
CA LEU A 141 -4.10 6.47 -1.51
C LEU A 141 -4.73 6.87 -2.85
N TRP A 142 -4.57 6.04 -3.88
CA TRP A 142 -5.14 6.24 -5.22
C TRP A 142 -6.28 5.27 -5.56
N LEU A 143 -6.76 4.49 -4.59
CA LEU A 143 -7.98 3.73 -4.80
C LEU A 143 -9.17 4.70 -4.97
N PRO A 144 -10.05 4.49 -5.94
CA PRO A 144 -11.17 5.40 -6.20
C PRO A 144 -12.00 5.75 -4.96
N GLY A 145 -12.34 4.76 -4.13
CA GLY A 145 -13.07 5.02 -2.88
C GLY A 145 -12.31 5.92 -1.90
N LEU A 146 -10.97 5.77 -1.81
CA LEU A 146 -10.15 6.60 -0.93
C LEU A 146 -9.86 7.99 -1.52
N LEU A 147 -9.85 8.12 -2.84
CA LEU A 147 -9.81 9.43 -3.50
C LEU A 147 -11.08 10.23 -3.22
N LYS A 148 -12.24 9.58 -3.24
CA LYS A 148 -13.53 10.18 -2.85
C LYS A 148 -13.51 10.63 -1.37
N LEU A 149 -13.03 9.78 -0.44
CA LEU A 149 -12.85 10.18 0.96
C LEU A 149 -11.93 11.39 1.13
N ARG A 150 -10.83 11.44 0.37
CA ARG A 150 -9.90 12.57 0.40
C ARG A 150 -10.58 13.86 -0.06
N LYS A 151 -11.34 13.80 -1.16
CA LYS A 151 -12.12 14.95 -1.68
C LYS A 151 -13.10 15.45 -0.63
N LEU A 152 -13.92 14.57 -0.05
CA LEU A 152 -14.86 14.91 1.01
C LEU A 152 -14.20 15.59 2.21
N ARG A 153 -13.03 15.09 2.64
CA ARG A 153 -12.24 15.70 3.70
C ARG A 153 -11.74 17.09 3.31
N GLU A 154 -11.20 17.25 2.10
CA GLU A 154 -10.67 18.54 1.61
C GLU A 154 -11.78 19.60 1.45
N GLU A 155 -13.00 19.16 1.15
CA GLU A 155 -14.21 19.98 1.07
C GLU A 155 -14.83 20.29 2.46
N GLY A 156 -14.31 19.71 3.55
CA GLY A 156 -14.82 19.92 4.90
C GLY A 156 -16.11 19.16 5.23
N PHE A 157 -16.52 18.21 4.41
CA PHE A 157 -17.77 17.46 4.53
C PHE A 157 -18.01 16.85 5.92
N PHE A 158 -16.96 16.39 6.58
CA PHE A 158 -17.07 15.72 7.88
C PHE A 158 -17.23 16.68 9.07
N GLY A 159 -16.95 18.00 8.88
CA GLY A 159 -16.74 18.87 10.02
C GLY A 159 -15.55 18.38 10.86
N ARG A 160 -15.73 18.22 12.17
CA ARG A 160 -14.73 17.58 13.04
C ARG A 160 -14.88 16.05 12.96
N MET A 161 -13.85 15.37 12.46
CA MET A 161 -13.84 13.90 12.44
C MET A 161 -13.78 13.34 13.86
N LEU A 162 -14.59 12.33 14.13
CA LEU A 162 -14.75 11.68 15.43
C LEU A 162 -14.08 10.32 15.46
N ALA A 163 -14.41 9.47 14.51
CA ALA A 163 -13.95 8.09 14.46
C ALA A 163 -13.75 7.60 13.02
N VAL A 164 -12.86 6.62 12.87
CA VAL A 164 -12.64 5.88 11.63
C VAL A 164 -12.67 4.38 11.93
N ARG A 165 -13.44 3.61 11.17
CA ARG A 165 -13.50 2.15 11.29
C ARG A 165 -13.11 1.52 9.97
N GLY A 166 -12.20 0.56 9.99
CA GLY A 166 -11.72 -0.15 8.81
C GLY A 166 -11.84 -1.66 8.93
N GLU A 167 -12.36 -2.30 7.89
CA GLU A 167 -12.42 -3.76 7.75
C GLU A 167 -11.71 -4.18 6.47
N PHE A 168 -10.76 -5.11 6.58
CA PHE A 168 -9.98 -5.59 5.43
C PHE A 168 -9.82 -7.10 5.45
N GLY A 169 -9.93 -7.70 4.27
CA GLY A 169 -9.59 -9.09 4.04
C GLY A 169 -10.80 -10.02 3.90
N TYR A 170 -10.53 -11.26 3.55
CA TYR A 170 -11.53 -12.29 3.32
C TYR A 170 -10.88 -13.68 3.18
N TRP A 171 -11.71 -14.73 3.21
CA TRP A 171 -11.37 -16.16 3.35
C TRP A 171 -10.52 -16.78 2.24
N VAL A 172 -10.41 -16.19 1.07
CA VAL A 172 -9.63 -16.77 -0.05
C VAL A 172 -8.15 -16.95 0.26
N PHE A 173 -7.70 -16.44 1.37
CA PHE A 173 -6.32 -16.55 1.86
C PHE A 173 -6.19 -17.54 3.02
N GLU A 174 -7.19 -18.34 3.35
CA GLU A 174 -7.15 -19.30 4.46
C GLU A 174 -6.03 -20.34 4.31
N GLY A 175 -6.08 -21.14 3.24
CA GLY A 175 -5.06 -22.15 2.95
C GLY A 175 -5.07 -23.38 3.87
N ASP A 176 -6.16 -23.63 4.61
CA ASP A 176 -6.32 -24.72 5.59
C ASP A 176 -6.75 -26.06 4.96
N ARG A 177 -7.46 -26.00 3.84
CA ARG A 177 -7.99 -27.17 3.10
C ARG A 177 -7.30 -27.37 1.76
N VAL A 178 -7.00 -26.27 1.11
CA VAL A 178 -6.28 -26.20 -0.17
C VAL A 178 -5.24 -25.06 -0.08
N PRO A 179 -4.20 -25.04 -0.95
CA PRO A 179 -3.25 -23.93 -0.96
C PRO A 179 -3.95 -22.59 -1.08
N ALA A 180 -3.56 -21.62 -0.27
CA ALA A 180 -4.08 -20.27 -0.33
C ALA A 180 -3.67 -19.57 -1.65
N GLN A 181 -4.43 -18.58 -2.09
CA GLN A 181 -4.04 -17.76 -3.24
C GLN A 181 -2.80 -16.88 -2.95
N ARG A 182 -2.49 -16.64 -1.67
CA ARG A 182 -1.22 -16.03 -1.26
C ARG A 182 -0.12 -17.07 -1.13
N PRO A 183 1.11 -16.77 -1.56
CA PRO A 183 2.26 -17.65 -1.36
C PRO A 183 2.52 -17.94 0.13
N SER A 184 2.95 -19.16 0.43
CA SER A 184 3.14 -19.68 1.80
C SER A 184 4.10 -18.86 2.66
N TRP A 185 5.04 -18.14 2.08
CA TRP A 185 5.94 -17.26 2.81
C TRP A 185 5.21 -16.16 3.60
N ASN A 186 4.03 -15.73 3.15
CA ASN A 186 3.22 -14.72 3.86
C ASN A 186 2.80 -15.19 5.28
N TYR A 187 2.78 -16.49 5.51
CA TYR A 187 2.37 -17.10 6.78
C TYR A 187 3.55 -17.60 7.60
N ARG A 188 4.79 -17.27 7.20
CA ARG A 188 6.02 -17.65 7.89
C ARG A 188 6.75 -16.42 8.38
N LYS A 189 6.89 -16.31 9.71
CA LYS A 189 7.55 -15.16 10.35
C LYS A 189 9.01 -14.99 9.90
N GLN A 190 9.73 -16.10 9.77
CA GLN A 190 11.12 -16.11 9.31
C GLN A 190 11.30 -15.60 7.89
N ASP A 191 10.23 -15.66 7.07
CA ASP A 191 10.23 -15.19 5.68
C ASP A 191 9.73 -13.73 5.55
N GLY A 192 9.49 -13.05 6.69
CA GLY A 192 8.96 -11.69 6.73
C GLY A 192 7.44 -11.64 6.49
N GLY A 193 6.74 -12.74 6.73
CA GLY A 193 5.28 -12.80 6.65
C GLY A 193 4.59 -12.23 7.88
N GLY A 194 3.28 -12.14 7.81
CA GLY A 194 2.36 -11.67 8.84
C GLY A 194 1.51 -10.49 8.39
N ILE A 195 0.23 -10.53 8.74
CA ILE A 195 -0.72 -9.48 8.33
C ILE A 195 -0.46 -8.16 9.06
N ILE A 196 0.10 -8.20 10.28
CA ILE A 196 0.48 -6.98 11.00
C ILE A 196 1.54 -6.23 10.19
N LEU A 197 2.61 -6.90 9.75
CA LEU A 197 3.64 -6.28 8.92
C LEU A 197 3.08 -5.80 7.57
N ASP A 198 2.27 -6.62 6.92
CA ASP A 198 1.68 -6.30 5.62
C ASP A 198 0.72 -5.11 5.71
N MET A 199 -0.24 -5.14 6.64
CA MET A 199 -1.35 -4.20 6.66
C MET A 199 -1.11 -2.95 7.49
N LEU A 200 -0.38 -3.00 8.61
CA LEU A 200 -0.11 -1.78 9.36
C LEU A 200 0.79 -0.81 8.58
N CYS A 201 1.65 -1.33 7.69
CA CYS A 201 2.36 -0.48 6.72
C CYS A 201 1.40 0.30 5.80
N HIS A 202 0.29 -0.32 5.37
CA HIS A 202 -0.74 0.36 4.60
C HIS A 202 -1.55 1.33 5.47
N TRP A 203 -1.99 0.88 6.64
CA TRP A 203 -2.81 1.72 7.50
C TRP A 203 -2.06 2.95 7.98
N ARG A 204 -0.74 2.87 8.18
CA ARG A 204 0.05 4.04 8.55
C ARG A 204 -0.13 5.19 7.57
N TYR A 205 0.10 4.96 6.30
CA TYR A 205 0.01 6.05 5.33
C TYR A 205 -1.44 6.44 5.01
N VAL A 206 -2.39 5.50 5.06
CA VAL A 206 -3.82 5.82 4.90
C VAL A 206 -4.28 6.74 6.02
N LEU A 207 -3.96 6.39 7.27
CA LEU A 207 -4.33 7.20 8.44
C LEU A 207 -3.65 8.56 8.41
N ASP A 208 -2.32 8.60 8.26
CA ASP A 208 -1.55 9.84 8.27
C ASP A 208 -2.00 10.84 7.18
N HIS A 209 -2.37 10.35 6.00
CA HIS A 209 -2.73 11.21 4.88
C HIS A 209 -4.21 11.59 4.80
N LEU A 210 -5.11 10.73 5.31
CA LEU A 210 -6.55 10.97 5.19
C LEU A 210 -7.21 11.46 6.49
N PHE A 211 -6.72 11.04 7.66
CA PHE A 211 -7.47 11.24 8.91
C PHE A 211 -6.67 11.90 10.03
N GLY A 212 -5.36 11.92 9.95
CA GLY A 212 -4.45 12.53 10.92
C GLY A 212 -3.29 11.63 11.31
N GLU A 213 -2.19 12.25 11.73
CA GLU A 213 -0.97 11.53 12.09
C GLU A 213 -1.21 10.55 13.25
N VAL A 214 -0.77 9.30 13.10
CA VAL A 214 -0.87 8.28 14.15
C VAL A 214 0.06 8.63 15.32
N LYS A 215 -0.50 8.73 16.52
CA LYS A 215 0.18 9.10 17.77
C LYS A 215 0.42 7.92 18.69
N ALA A 216 -0.52 6.97 18.74
CA ALA A 216 -0.39 5.77 19.55
C ALA A 216 -1.10 4.59 18.89
N VAL A 217 -0.71 3.37 19.25
CA VAL A 217 -1.27 2.12 18.76
C VAL A 217 -1.46 1.10 19.86
N SER A 218 -2.61 0.42 19.84
CA SER A 218 -2.85 -0.84 20.53
C SER A 218 -3.22 -1.89 19.50
N CYS A 219 -2.55 -3.03 19.50
CA CYS A 219 -2.74 -4.08 18.52
C CYS A 219 -2.79 -5.45 19.18
N LEU A 220 -3.72 -6.28 18.73
CA LEU A 220 -3.73 -7.73 18.99
C LEU A 220 -3.56 -8.45 17.66
N GLY A 221 -2.67 -9.43 17.62
CA GLY A 221 -2.53 -10.34 16.51
C GLY A 221 -3.10 -11.72 16.84
N ALA A 222 -3.36 -12.51 15.82
CA ALA A 222 -3.71 -13.91 15.95
C ALA A 222 -3.17 -14.73 14.78
N THR A 223 -2.97 -16.02 15.03
CA THR A 223 -2.79 -17.06 14.01
C THR A 223 -3.97 -18.00 14.13
N HIS A 224 -5.09 -17.65 13.51
CA HIS A 224 -6.34 -18.39 13.61
C HIS A 224 -6.26 -19.76 12.92
N ILE A 225 -5.48 -19.82 11.82
CA ILE A 225 -5.27 -21.06 11.06
C ILE A 225 -3.80 -21.48 11.17
N PRO A 226 -3.45 -22.30 12.17
CA PRO A 226 -2.06 -22.66 12.45
C PRO A 226 -1.48 -23.70 11.49
N HIS A 227 -2.32 -24.44 10.73
CA HIS A 227 -1.87 -25.43 9.76
C HIS A 227 -2.44 -25.10 8.38
N ARG A 228 -1.54 -25.04 7.39
CA ARG A 228 -1.87 -24.63 6.04
C ARG A 228 -1.18 -25.53 5.01
N TRP A 229 -1.61 -25.44 3.75
CA TRP A 229 -1.00 -26.13 2.62
C TRP A 229 -0.18 -25.15 1.78
N ASP A 230 1.06 -25.52 1.45
CA ASP A 230 1.92 -24.72 0.57
C ASP A 230 1.58 -24.94 -0.92
N GLU A 231 2.29 -24.24 -1.80
CA GLU A 231 2.11 -24.28 -3.26
C GLU A 231 2.38 -25.67 -3.87
N ASN A 232 3.07 -26.53 -3.14
CA ASN A 232 3.41 -27.90 -3.56
C ASN A 232 2.45 -28.94 -2.96
N GLY A 233 1.39 -28.49 -2.28
CA GLY A 233 0.44 -29.37 -1.59
C GLY A 233 1.03 -30.05 -0.34
N ARG A 234 2.01 -29.43 0.32
CA ARG A 234 2.61 -29.94 1.56
C ARG A 234 2.04 -29.16 2.75
N LYS A 235 1.61 -29.90 3.76
CA LYS A 235 1.12 -29.30 5.00
C LYS A 235 2.28 -28.69 5.78
N TYR A 236 2.08 -27.47 6.32
CA TYR A 236 3.07 -26.79 7.16
C TYR A 236 2.40 -26.04 8.31
N LYS A 237 3.17 -25.70 9.33
CA LYS A 237 2.72 -24.87 10.46
C LYS A 237 2.98 -23.41 10.13
N ALA A 238 1.93 -22.58 10.12
CA ALA A 238 2.03 -21.13 10.04
C ALA A 238 2.65 -20.59 11.34
N THR A 239 3.57 -19.65 11.21
CA THR A 239 4.28 -19.02 12.34
C THR A 239 4.07 -17.52 12.40
N ALA A 240 3.45 -16.93 11.35
CA ALA A 240 3.09 -15.53 11.31
C ALA A 240 1.59 -15.34 11.57
N ASP A 241 1.23 -14.14 11.97
CA ASP A 241 -0.14 -13.69 12.19
C ASP A 241 -0.93 -13.64 10.89
N ASP A 242 -2.21 -14.06 10.94
CA ASP A 242 -3.18 -14.01 9.84
C ASP A 242 -4.36 -13.09 10.14
N ALA A 243 -4.41 -12.56 11.37
CA ALA A 243 -5.36 -11.53 11.78
C ALA A 243 -4.71 -10.47 12.66
N ALA A 244 -5.15 -9.22 12.50
CA ALA A 244 -4.72 -8.06 13.28
C ALA A 244 -5.94 -7.20 13.64
N TYR A 245 -6.05 -6.87 14.92
CA TYR A 245 -7.09 -6.01 15.49
C TYR A 245 -6.38 -4.82 16.13
N ALA A 246 -6.45 -3.65 15.48
CA ALA A 246 -5.65 -2.51 15.89
C ALA A 246 -6.50 -1.26 16.13
N THR A 247 -6.22 -0.57 17.23
CA THR A 247 -6.80 0.74 17.54
C THR A 247 -5.68 1.77 17.57
N PHE A 248 -5.95 2.94 16.98
CA PHE A 248 -5.01 4.03 16.84
C PHE A 248 -5.59 5.31 17.41
N GLN A 249 -4.75 6.07 18.11
CA GLN A 249 -4.99 7.46 18.44
C GLN A 249 -4.35 8.35 17.37
N LEU A 250 -5.13 9.23 16.75
CA LEU A 250 -4.64 10.15 15.73
C LEU A 250 -4.52 11.56 16.29
N ALA A 251 -3.75 12.38 15.60
CA ALA A 251 -3.73 13.82 15.85
C ALA A 251 -5.15 14.40 15.69
N GLY A 252 -5.52 15.38 16.55
CA GLY A 252 -6.87 15.96 16.55
C GLY A 252 -7.91 15.16 17.34
N GLY A 253 -7.50 14.10 18.06
CA GLY A 253 -8.39 13.32 18.93
C GLY A 253 -9.23 12.26 18.23
N VAL A 254 -9.01 12.03 16.94
CA VAL A 254 -9.69 10.98 16.17
C VAL A 254 -9.25 9.60 16.66
N ILE A 255 -10.19 8.70 16.87
CA ILE A 255 -9.92 7.29 17.17
C ILE A 255 -10.17 6.46 15.92
N ALA A 256 -9.18 5.68 15.51
CA ALA A 256 -9.31 4.75 14.39
C ALA A 256 -9.22 3.31 14.88
N HIS A 257 -10.09 2.43 14.36
CA HIS A 257 -10.07 1.00 14.66
C HIS A 257 -10.09 0.21 13.36
N PHE A 258 -9.09 -0.66 13.15
CA PHE A 258 -8.95 -1.44 11.93
C PHE A 258 -8.78 -2.93 12.23
N ASN A 259 -9.67 -3.74 11.66
CA ASN A 259 -9.54 -5.18 11.61
C ASN A 259 -8.99 -5.59 10.26
N SER A 260 -8.01 -6.46 10.27
CA SER A 260 -7.43 -7.05 9.06
C SER A 260 -7.34 -8.55 9.23
N SER A 261 -7.92 -9.34 8.34
CA SER A 261 -7.89 -10.79 8.44
C SER A 261 -7.90 -11.46 7.08
N TRP A 262 -7.13 -12.53 6.95
CA TRP A 262 -7.12 -13.37 5.75
C TRP A 262 -8.09 -14.54 5.82
N ASP A 263 -8.81 -14.70 6.94
CA ASP A 263 -9.55 -15.92 7.26
C ASP A 263 -11.05 -15.70 7.47
N VAL A 264 -11.51 -14.43 7.49
CA VAL A 264 -12.90 -14.12 7.83
C VAL A 264 -13.84 -14.24 6.63
N ARG A 265 -15.05 -14.72 6.87
CA ARG A 265 -16.15 -14.57 5.94
C ARG A 265 -16.73 -13.17 6.09
N VAL A 266 -17.11 -12.58 4.98
CA VAL A 266 -17.55 -11.18 4.95
C VAL A 266 -18.99 -11.07 4.42
N ARG A 267 -19.76 -10.16 5.03
CA ARG A 267 -21.06 -9.70 4.51
C ARG A 267 -20.97 -8.19 4.34
N ARG A 268 -20.19 -7.79 3.39
CA ARG A 268 -19.99 -6.42 2.94
C ARG A 268 -19.69 -6.40 1.45
N ASP A 269 -19.78 -5.26 0.82
CA ASP A 269 -19.72 -5.15 -0.65
C ASP A 269 -18.31 -5.30 -1.22
N ASP A 270 -17.25 -5.19 -0.37
CA ASP A 270 -15.89 -5.11 -0.88
C ASP A 270 -14.87 -5.78 0.07
N LEU A 271 -13.67 -6.02 -0.46
CA LEU A 271 -12.48 -6.46 0.29
C LEU A 271 -12.10 -5.50 1.41
N LEU A 272 -12.30 -4.21 1.19
CA LEU A 272 -12.02 -3.11 2.11
C LEU A 272 -13.29 -2.31 2.35
N THR A 273 -13.54 -1.98 3.61
CA THR A 273 -14.54 -0.97 3.98
C THR A 273 -13.92 -0.03 5.00
N ILE A 274 -14.01 1.28 4.74
CA ILE A 274 -13.60 2.33 5.68
C ILE A 274 -14.79 3.23 5.91
N GLN A 275 -15.26 3.31 7.16
CA GLN A 275 -16.28 4.25 7.58
C GLN A 275 -15.63 5.39 8.37
N VAL A 276 -16.03 6.61 8.04
CA VAL A 276 -15.60 7.85 8.70
C VAL A 276 -16.82 8.52 9.26
N ASP A 277 -16.81 8.86 10.55
CA ASP A 277 -17.87 9.59 11.22
C ASP A 277 -17.36 10.96 11.67
N GLY A 278 -18.10 12.00 11.31
CA GLY A 278 -17.82 13.39 11.65
C GLY A 278 -19.06 14.09 12.22
N THR A 279 -18.89 15.34 12.67
CA THR A 279 -20.00 16.14 13.25
C THR A 279 -21.01 16.60 12.21
N GLU A 280 -20.60 16.76 10.95
CA GLU A 280 -21.44 17.29 9.87
C GLU A 280 -21.82 16.21 8.84
N GLY A 281 -21.15 15.05 8.85
CA GLY A 281 -21.44 13.96 7.94
C GLY A 281 -20.58 12.73 8.17
N SER A 282 -21.04 11.61 7.60
CA SER A 282 -20.36 10.33 7.62
C SER A 282 -20.19 9.81 6.20
N ALA A 283 -19.16 8.97 5.99
CA ALA A 283 -18.94 8.30 4.72
C ALA A 283 -18.51 6.86 4.91
N VAL A 284 -18.87 5.99 3.96
CA VAL A 284 -18.41 4.59 3.88
C VAL A 284 -17.79 4.38 2.51
N ALA A 285 -16.51 4.03 2.48
CA ALA A 285 -15.79 3.77 1.23
C ALA A 285 -15.24 2.34 1.16
N GLY A 286 -15.32 1.74 -0.02
CA GLY A 286 -14.62 0.51 -0.40
C GLY A 286 -13.42 0.81 -1.31
N LEU A 287 -13.04 -0.17 -2.15
CA LEU A 287 -11.97 0.03 -3.14
C LEU A 287 -12.36 1.05 -4.22
N ARG A 288 -13.64 1.11 -4.59
CA ARG A 288 -14.14 1.97 -5.67
C ARG A 288 -15.29 2.89 -5.24
N ARG A 289 -16.28 2.36 -4.58
CA ARG A 289 -17.50 3.07 -4.18
C ARG A 289 -17.29 3.86 -2.90
N CYS A 290 -18.05 4.93 -2.75
CA CYS A 290 -18.14 5.72 -1.53
C CYS A 290 -19.59 6.21 -1.37
N PHE A 291 -20.12 6.05 -0.17
CA PHE A 291 -21.45 6.55 0.20
C PHE A 291 -21.31 7.58 1.28
N THR A 292 -22.19 8.57 1.29
CA THR A 292 -22.21 9.67 2.25
C THR A 292 -23.60 9.88 2.82
N GLN A 293 -23.65 10.32 4.08
CA GLN A 293 -24.87 10.81 4.72
C GLN A 293 -24.50 12.09 5.48
N SER A 294 -25.14 13.21 5.16
CA SER A 294 -24.95 14.46 5.89
C SER A 294 -25.74 14.46 7.19
N TYR A 295 -25.37 15.32 8.13
CA TYR A 295 -26.10 15.50 9.39
C TYR A 295 -27.58 15.86 9.14
N GLY A 296 -27.85 16.74 8.15
CA GLY A 296 -29.21 17.15 7.81
C GLY A 296 -30.10 16.04 7.23
N GLU A 297 -29.48 15.02 6.60
CA GLU A 297 -30.15 13.87 5.99
C GLU A 297 -30.22 12.66 6.92
N THR A 298 -29.62 12.75 8.12
CA THR A 298 -29.64 11.66 9.10
C THR A 298 -31.02 11.53 9.73
N PRO A 299 -31.69 10.36 9.62
CA PRO A 299 -32.96 10.12 10.29
C PRO A 299 -32.88 10.33 11.80
N LYS A 300 -33.91 10.92 12.40
CA LYS A 300 -33.99 11.22 13.83
C LYS A 300 -35.25 10.60 14.45
N PRO A 301 -35.40 9.26 14.43
CA PRO A 301 -36.52 8.59 15.01
C PRO A 301 -36.49 8.69 16.53
N VAL A 302 -37.68 8.63 17.14
CA VAL A 302 -37.78 8.47 18.59
C VAL A 302 -37.36 7.02 18.93
N TRP A 303 -36.34 6.88 19.74
CA TRP A 303 -35.93 5.58 20.24
C TRP A 303 -36.88 5.04 21.28
N ASN A 304 -37.42 3.86 21.07
CA ASN A 304 -38.22 3.12 22.03
C ASN A 304 -37.81 1.65 22.00
N PRO A 305 -37.28 1.09 23.11
CA PRO A 305 -36.81 -0.28 23.16
C PRO A 305 -37.94 -1.33 23.13
N ASP A 306 -39.19 -0.91 23.41
CA ASP A 306 -40.33 -1.80 23.55
C ASP A 306 -41.05 -2.10 22.23
N ILE A 307 -40.64 -1.44 21.16
CA ILE A 307 -41.20 -1.66 19.82
C ILE A 307 -40.09 -1.98 18.80
N PRO A 308 -40.38 -2.73 17.71
CA PRO A 308 -39.42 -2.91 16.63
C PRO A 308 -38.96 -1.55 16.09
N GLN A 309 -37.67 -1.40 15.88
CA GLN A 309 -37.07 -0.18 15.32
C GLN A 309 -37.60 0.10 13.91
N PRO A 310 -38.31 1.22 13.67
CA PRO A 310 -38.82 1.59 12.36
C PRO A 310 -37.73 2.26 11.48
N ILE A 311 -36.44 2.20 11.88
CA ILE A 311 -35.37 2.88 11.19
C ILE A 311 -34.90 2.09 9.97
N ASP A 312 -34.91 2.73 8.82
CA ASP A 312 -34.10 2.30 7.68
C ASP A 312 -32.68 2.87 7.86
N PHE A 313 -31.71 1.99 8.15
CA PHE A 313 -30.31 2.39 8.33
C PHE A 313 -29.62 2.84 7.05
N PHE A 314 -30.24 2.69 5.90
CA PHE A 314 -29.73 3.17 4.60
C PHE A 314 -30.39 4.48 4.16
N GLU A 315 -31.42 4.95 4.86
CA GLU A 315 -32.08 6.21 4.57
C GLU A 315 -31.09 7.38 4.63
N GLY A 316 -31.16 8.28 3.65
CA GLY A 316 -30.28 9.44 3.55
C GLY A 316 -28.85 9.16 3.06
N TRP A 317 -28.47 7.89 2.86
CA TRP A 317 -27.18 7.56 2.28
C TRP A 317 -27.20 7.71 0.75
N LYS A 318 -26.22 8.42 0.20
CA LYS A 318 -26.08 8.66 -1.24
C LYS A 318 -24.73 8.21 -1.75
N GLU A 319 -24.70 7.60 -2.91
CA GLU A 319 -23.43 7.23 -3.55
C GLU A 319 -22.77 8.48 -4.14
N VAL A 320 -21.49 8.65 -3.84
CA VAL A 320 -20.64 9.68 -4.45
C VAL A 320 -20.39 9.30 -5.90
N ALA A 321 -20.65 10.22 -6.82
CA ALA A 321 -20.51 9.98 -8.25
C ALA A 321 -19.12 9.46 -8.62
N ASP A 322 -19.07 8.59 -9.62
CA ASP A 322 -17.81 8.12 -10.20
C ASP A 322 -17.12 9.23 -10.99
N GLU A 323 -15.81 9.24 -10.90
CA GLU A 323 -14.91 10.01 -11.73
C GLU A 323 -13.99 9.04 -12.48
N ASP A 324 -13.37 9.50 -13.56
CA ASP A 324 -12.36 8.71 -14.27
C ASP A 324 -11.10 8.58 -13.42
N TYR A 325 -11.02 7.49 -12.66
CA TYR A 325 -9.85 7.17 -11.86
C TYR A 325 -8.95 6.18 -12.60
N ASP A 326 -7.70 6.52 -12.69
CA ASP A 326 -6.68 5.65 -13.25
C ASP A 326 -6.27 4.54 -12.27
N ASN A 327 -5.52 3.55 -12.77
CA ASN A 327 -4.93 2.52 -11.90
C ASN A 327 -4.05 3.16 -10.82
N ALA A 328 -4.25 2.77 -9.57
CA ALA A 328 -3.58 3.36 -8.41
C ALA A 328 -2.04 3.32 -8.50
N PHE A 329 -1.47 2.24 -9.03
CA PHE A 329 -0.02 2.10 -9.22
C PHE A 329 0.47 2.99 -10.36
N LYS A 330 -0.27 3.05 -11.47
CA LYS A 330 0.05 3.88 -12.63
C LYS A 330 0.06 5.36 -12.24
N ALA A 331 -0.99 5.83 -11.56
CA ALA A 331 -1.08 7.21 -11.09
C ALA A 331 0.12 7.60 -10.22
N GLN A 332 0.56 6.72 -9.31
CA GLN A 332 1.73 6.97 -8.47
C GLN A 332 3.04 6.93 -9.27
N TRP A 333 3.18 6.04 -10.26
CA TRP A 333 4.31 6.05 -11.18
C TRP A 333 4.43 7.34 -11.96
N GLU A 334 3.34 7.87 -12.48
CA GLU A 334 3.34 9.14 -13.22
C GLU A 334 3.82 10.31 -12.36
N LEU A 335 3.36 10.37 -11.09
CA LEU A 335 3.83 11.36 -10.13
C LEU A 335 5.33 11.20 -9.82
N PHE A 336 5.81 9.96 -9.70
CA PHE A 336 7.23 9.71 -9.45
C PHE A 336 8.08 10.11 -10.67
N LEU A 337 7.67 9.78 -11.89
CA LEU A 337 8.35 10.16 -13.12
C LEU A 337 8.42 11.68 -13.28
N LYS A 338 7.32 12.40 -13.03
CA LYS A 338 7.31 13.88 -12.99
C LYS A 338 8.31 14.41 -11.98
N HIS A 339 8.33 13.83 -10.78
CA HIS A 339 9.30 14.21 -9.75
C HIS A 339 10.75 14.00 -10.22
N ILE A 340 11.06 12.86 -10.87
CA ILE A 340 12.40 12.60 -11.44
C ILE A 340 12.78 13.67 -12.46
N ALA A 341 11.85 14.10 -13.28
CA ALA A 341 12.08 15.20 -14.24
C ALA A 341 12.23 16.59 -13.61
N GLY A 342 12.03 16.71 -12.29
CA GLY A 342 12.09 18.00 -11.59
C GLY A 342 10.74 18.70 -11.49
N GLU A 343 9.66 18.08 -11.96
CA GLU A 343 8.31 18.63 -11.91
C GLU A 343 7.52 18.07 -10.72
N GLY A 344 7.30 18.93 -9.75
CA GLY A 344 6.55 18.59 -8.55
C GLY A 344 7.37 17.86 -7.47
N SER A 345 6.77 17.75 -6.29
CA SER A 345 7.32 17.02 -5.16
C SER A 345 6.73 15.62 -5.08
N PHE A 346 7.50 14.65 -4.60
CA PHE A 346 7.02 13.31 -4.31
C PHE A 346 7.18 13.02 -2.81
N ARG A 347 6.11 13.24 -2.06
CA ARG A 347 6.14 13.15 -0.59
C ARG A 347 6.21 11.71 -0.05
N TRP A 348 5.82 10.73 -0.85
CA TRP A 348 5.80 9.29 -0.47
C TRP A 348 7.19 8.66 -0.60
N ASN A 349 8.13 9.19 0.12
CA ASN A 349 9.54 8.83 0.07
C ASN A 349 9.88 7.66 1.01
N LEU A 350 11.16 7.25 1.07
CA LEU A 350 11.60 6.15 1.93
C LEU A 350 11.37 6.41 3.43
N LEU A 351 11.29 7.67 3.88
CA LEU A 351 10.93 7.97 5.27
C LEU A 351 9.45 7.65 5.55
N GLU A 352 8.56 7.92 4.59
CA GLU A 352 7.17 7.52 4.70
C GLU A 352 7.04 5.98 4.70
N GLY A 353 7.86 5.29 3.92
CA GLY A 353 7.97 3.83 4.00
C GLY A 353 8.46 3.35 5.37
N ALA A 354 9.44 4.04 5.97
CA ALA A 354 9.94 3.73 7.31
C ALA A 354 8.89 3.93 8.40
N LYS A 355 8.02 4.94 8.29
CA LYS A 355 6.87 5.12 9.20
C LYS A 355 5.93 3.91 9.18
N GLY A 356 5.70 3.32 7.99
CA GLY A 356 4.92 2.09 7.86
C GLY A 356 5.54 0.93 8.63
N VAL A 357 6.84 0.70 8.45
CA VAL A 357 7.59 -0.34 9.20
C VAL A 357 7.58 -0.07 10.71
N GLN A 358 7.74 1.20 11.12
CA GLN A 358 7.63 1.60 12.53
C GLN A 358 6.29 1.19 13.15
N LEU A 359 5.19 1.47 12.45
CA LEU A 359 3.87 1.13 12.98
C LEU A 359 3.67 -0.38 13.08
N ALA A 360 4.16 -1.15 12.11
CA ALA A 360 4.12 -2.61 12.14
C ALA A 360 4.93 -3.19 13.31
N GLU A 361 6.16 -2.71 13.53
CA GLU A 361 6.98 -3.13 14.69
C GLU A 361 6.30 -2.78 16.03
N LEU A 362 5.73 -1.57 16.12
CA LEU A 362 5.00 -1.16 17.32
C LEU A 362 3.73 -1.99 17.53
N GLY A 363 3.01 -2.35 16.46
CA GLY A 363 1.87 -3.25 16.51
C GLY A 363 2.25 -4.64 17.06
N LEU A 364 3.30 -5.23 16.53
CA LEU A 364 3.84 -6.51 17.03
C LEU A 364 4.29 -6.42 18.50
N LYS A 365 4.93 -5.31 18.88
CA LYS A 365 5.38 -5.04 20.24
C LYS A 365 4.19 -4.83 21.20
N SER A 366 3.17 -4.08 20.78
CA SER A 366 1.93 -3.87 21.50
C SER A 366 1.24 -5.20 21.80
N TRP A 367 1.09 -6.05 20.78
CA TRP A 367 0.54 -7.39 20.92
C TRP A 367 1.31 -8.24 21.97
N LYS A 368 2.64 -8.27 21.83
CA LYS A 368 3.49 -9.03 22.76
C LYS A 368 3.41 -8.51 24.19
N GLN A 369 3.37 -7.19 24.40
CA GLN A 369 3.38 -6.53 25.70
C GLN A 369 1.98 -6.30 26.28
N ARG A 370 0.91 -6.51 25.49
CA ARG A 370 -0.49 -6.28 25.88
C ARG A 370 -0.74 -4.86 26.39
N LYS A 371 -0.20 -3.85 25.68
CA LYS A 371 -0.35 -2.44 26.07
C LYS A 371 -0.34 -1.49 24.88
N TRP A 372 -0.86 -0.29 25.09
CA TRP A 372 -0.70 0.85 24.20
C TRP A 372 0.77 1.26 24.09
N LEU A 373 1.16 1.68 22.89
CA LEU A 373 2.49 2.23 22.62
C LEU A 373 2.36 3.54 21.85
N ASP A 374 3.13 4.54 22.29
CA ASP A 374 3.30 5.78 21.54
C ASP A 374 4.03 5.53 20.22
N VAL A 375 3.69 6.33 19.22
CA VAL A 375 4.34 6.34 17.91
C VAL A 375 5.21 7.58 17.80
N PRO A 376 6.50 7.51 18.16
CA PRO A 376 7.39 8.67 18.14
C PRO A 376 7.67 9.14 16.71
N LYS A 377 7.89 10.45 16.55
CA LYS A 377 8.35 11.00 15.27
C LYS A 377 9.72 10.41 14.93
N LEU A 378 9.87 9.99 13.67
CA LEU A 378 11.17 9.52 13.18
C LEU A 378 12.11 10.73 13.03
N LYS A 379 13.27 10.65 13.69
CA LYS A 379 14.37 11.59 13.47
C LYS A 379 15.11 11.18 12.20
N ALA A 380 15.02 11.99 11.17
CA ALA A 380 15.58 11.76 9.83
C ALA A 380 17.02 12.26 9.70
#